data_0bbdb2001403559189a748715d7b5ca9
#
_entry.id   0bbdb2001403559189a748715d7b5ca9
#
_cell.length_a   1.000
_cell.length_b   1.000
_cell.length_c   1.000
_cell.angle_alpha   90.00
_cell.angle_beta   90.00
_cell.angle_gamma   90.00
#
_symmetry.space_group_name_H-M   'P 1'
#
loop_
_entity.id
_entity.type
_entity.pdbx_description
1 polymer ?
#
loop_
_entity_poly.entity_id
_entity_poly.type
_entity_poly.pdbx_seq_one_letter_code
_entity_poly.pdbx_strand_id
1 'polypeptide(L)'
;AYGYENNSQYCSTHPEVNYYDYFTSQNGAQFFKALRWNSEQVKRASYAEWKEFVENHLDELIEYVDDYYAYAKPSILHNAQKWSDGNNYEPIVERTKDWLRRRAEYSFGILTPYDLDTPLPITVGDVNMDGYITVADMVCVVNHLLQRENETFDFQQADVDDNADVTINDLVHLVSLVMNQ
;
A
#
# COMPACT_ATOMS: atom_id res chain seq x y z
N ALA A 1 -15.87 2.87 -9.01
CA ALA A 1 -16.28 3.48 -7.76
C ALA A 1 -17.31 4.57 -8.08
N TYR A 2 -18.51 4.44 -7.56
CA TYR A 2 -19.55 5.46 -7.72
C TYR A 2 -19.34 6.53 -6.65
N GLY A 3 -18.75 7.67 -7.04
CA GLY A 3 -18.72 8.84 -6.18
C GLY A 3 -20.09 9.50 -6.17
N TYR A 4 -20.63 9.75 -5.00
CA TYR A 4 -21.83 10.55 -4.88
C TYR A 4 -21.46 12.01 -5.14
N GLU A 5 -22.06 12.60 -6.16
CA GLU A 5 -21.82 14.01 -6.55
C GLU A 5 -22.07 15.02 -5.42
N ASN A 6 -22.87 14.63 -4.42
CA ASN A 6 -23.25 15.49 -3.30
C ASN A 6 -22.24 15.53 -2.13
N ASN A 7 -21.21 14.72 -2.16
CA ASN A 7 -20.15 14.77 -1.16
C ASN A 7 -18.81 15.07 -1.83
N SER A 8 -18.57 16.36 -2.09
CA SER A 8 -17.40 16.86 -2.82
C SER A 8 -16.06 16.41 -2.21
N GLN A 9 -16.05 16.08 -0.91
CA GLN A 9 -14.85 15.66 -0.23
C GLN A 9 -14.39 14.24 -0.63
N TYR A 10 -15.35 13.38 -1.05
CA TYR A 10 -15.07 11.98 -1.37
C TYR A 10 -15.55 11.57 -2.76
N CYS A 11 -15.71 12.56 -3.65
CA CYS A 11 -16.15 12.31 -5.01
C CYS A 11 -15.05 11.66 -5.85
N SER A 12 -15.38 10.56 -6.54
CA SER A 12 -14.45 9.87 -7.45
C SER A 12 -14.00 10.72 -8.64
N THR A 13 -14.67 11.86 -8.89
CA THR A 13 -14.27 12.82 -9.92
C THR A 13 -13.13 13.74 -9.48
N HIS A 14 -12.82 13.80 -8.19
CA HIS A 14 -11.74 14.60 -7.66
C HIS A 14 -10.50 13.74 -7.40
N PRO A 15 -9.45 13.87 -8.20
CA PRO A 15 -8.23 13.07 -8.06
C PRO A 15 -7.45 13.38 -6.77
N GLU A 16 -7.62 14.56 -6.19
CA GLU A 16 -6.90 15.04 -5.01
C GLU A 16 -7.62 14.71 -3.69
N VAL A 17 -8.53 13.76 -3.67
CA VAL A 17 -9.19 13.32 -2.44
C VAL A 17 -8.36 12.26 -1.73
N ASN A 18 -8.15 12.43 -0.43
CA ASN A 18 -7.52 11.41 0.41
C ASN A 18 -8.50 10.28 0.73
N TYR A 19 -8.55 9.29 -0.15
CA TYR A 19 -9.42 8.11 0.05
C TYR A 19 -9.00 7.26 1.25
N TYR A 20 -7.76 7.35 1.70
CA TYR A 20 -7.32 6.61 2.88
C TYR A 20 -8.04 7.11 4.14
N ASP A 21 -8.25 8.41 4.28
CA ASP A 21 -9.02 8.97 5.40
C ASP A 21 -10.49 8.55 5.34
N TYR A 22 -11.05 8.46 4.13
CA TYR A 22 -12.40 7.96 3.94
C TYR A 22 -12.55 6.51 4.36
N PHE A 23 -11.70 5.62 3.85
CA PHE A 23 -11.76 4.19 4.19
C PHE A 23 -11.45 3.94 5.68
N THR A 24 -10.59 4.73 6.27
CA THR A 24 -10.22 4.58 7.69
C THR A 24 -11.25 5.16 8.65
N SER A 25 -12.17 6.01 8.18
CA SER A 25 -13.28 6.54 8.99
C SER A 25 -14.46 5.57 9.08
N GLN A 26 -14.55 4.56 8.20
CA GLN A 26 -15.64 3.60 8.19
C GLN A 26 -15.45 2.50 9.24
N ASN A 27 -16.56 2.04 9.81
CA ASN A 27 -16.55 0.92 10.75
C ASN A 27 -16.01 -0.35 10.07
N GLY A 28 -14.97 -0.95 10.63
CA GLY A 28 -14.30 -2.13 10.10
C GLY A 28 -12.96 -1.85 9.37
N ALA A 29 -12.69 -0.60 9.00
CA ALA A 29 -11.41 -0.23 8.39
C ALA A 29 -10.31 0.11 9.43
N GLN A 30 -10.61 0.00 10.71
CA GLN A 30 -9.68 0.36 11.80
C GLN A 30 -8.40 -0.47 11.78
N PHE A 31 -8.49 -1.73 11.35
CA PHE A 31 -7.33 -2.59 11.18
C PHE A 31 -6.35 -2.02 10.13
N PHE A 32 -6.83 -1.66 8.94
CA PHE A 32 -5.99 -1.06 7.90
C PHE A 32 -5.44 0.31 8.31
N LYS A 33 -6.21 1.06 9.09
CA LYS A 33 -5.74 2.32 9.68
C LYS A 33 -4.57 2.09 10.62
N ALA A 34 -4.70 1.14 11.54
CA ALA A 34 -3.66 0.80 12.50
C ALA A 34 -2.39 0.32 11.78
N LEU A 35 -2.50 -0.61 10.82
CA LEU A 35 -1.38 -1.07 10.00
C LEU A 35 -0.66 0.09 9.32
N ARG A 36 -1.40 0.93 8.60
CA ARG A 36 -0.81 2.01 7.82
C ARG A 36 -0.15 3.08 8.71
N TRP A 37 -0.79 3.47 9.81
CA TRP A 37 -0.27 4.55 10.65
C TRP A 37 0.86 4.12 11.58
N ASN A 38 0.84 2.87 12.00
CA ASN A 38 1.74 2.38 13.03
C ASN A 38 2.89 1.54 12.48
N SER A 39 2.78 0.93 11.29
CA SER A 39 3.85 0.13 10.71
C SER A 39 4.65 0.90 9.68
N GLU A 40 5.90 1.19 9.98
CA GLU A 40 6.86 1.80 9.06
C GLU A 40 7.13 0.90 7.84
N GLN A 41 7.14 -0.41 8.04
CA GLN A 41 7.29 -1.39 6.97
C GLN A 41 6.13 -1.30 5.97
N VAL A 42 4.87 -1.23 6.44
CA VAL A 42 3.70 -1.08 5.56
C VAL A 42 3.72 0.25 4.81
N LYS A 43 4.11 1.34 5.48
CA LYS A 43 4.24 2.66 4.82
C LYS A 43 5.29 2.62 3.73
N ARG A 44 6.45 2.06 4.04
CA ARG A 44 7.58 1.93 3.11
C ARG A 44 7.23 1.05 1.91
N ALA A 45 6.65 -0.13 2.14
CA ALA A 45 6.19 -1.02 1.08
C ALA A 45 5.12 -0.33 0.21
N SER A 46 4.15 0.35 0.81
CA SER A 46 3.14 1.10 0.07
C SER A 46 3.73 2.21 -0.80
N TYR A 47 4.75 2.90 -0.33
CA TYR A 47 5.46 3.90 -1.11
C TYR A 47 6.26 3.29 -2.25
N ALA A 48 6.98 2.18 -2.00
CA ALA A 48 7.76 1.48 -3.01
C ALA A 48 6.89 0.96 -4.16
N GLU A 49 5.79 0.28 -3.84
CA GLU A 49 4.83 -0.24 -4.82
C GLU A 49 4.17 0.87 -5.64
N TRP A 50 3.83 1.97 -4.97
CA TRP A 50 3.23 3.10 -5.67
C TRP A 50 4.23 3.81 -6.59
N LYS A 51 5.46 3.96 -6.15
CA LYS A 51 6.55 4.53 -6.94
C LYS A 51 6.80 3.68 -8.18
N GLU A 52 6.94 2.36 -8.00
CA GLU A 52 7.11 1.40 -9.08
C GLU A 52 5.97 1.49 -10.11
N PHE A 53 4.71 1.48 -9.64
CA PHE A 53 3.55 1.61 -10.51
C PHE A 53 3.58 2.91 -11.33
N VAL A 54 3.86 4.04 -10.70
CA VAL A 54 3.84 5.34 -11.39
C VAL A 54 5.00 5.47 -12.39
N GLU A 55 6.18 4.97 -12.04
CA GLU A 55 7.36 5.06 -12.92
C GLU A 55 7.29 4.10 -14.10
N ASN A 56 6.67 2.92 -13.95
CA ASN A 56 6.75 1.87 -14.95
C ASN A 56 5.40 1.50 -15.60
N HIS A 57 4.26 1.80 -14.98
CA HIS A 57 2.95 1.30 -15.45
C HIS A 57 1.89 2.38 -15.68
N LEU A 58 2.09 3.60 -15.20
CA LEU A 58 1.08 4.66 -15.36
C LEU A 58 0.86 5.03 -16.83
N ASP A 59 1.92 5.14 -17.60
CA ASP A 59 1.82 5.49 -19.02
C ASP A 59 1.17 4.36 -19.82
N GLU A 60 1.48 3.11 -19.54
CA GLU A 60 0.79 1.94 -20.12
C GLU A 60 -0.71 1.95 -19.83
N LEU A 61 -1.10 2.29 -18.59
CA LEU A 61 -2.51 2.41 -18.23
C LEU A 61 -3.20 3.54 -19.01
N ILE A 62 -2.52 4.66 -19.22
CA ILE A 62 -3.04 5.80 -19.97
C ILE A 62 -3.21 5.43 -21.46
N GLU A 63 -2.24 4.74 -22.04
CA GLU A 63 -2.30 4.23 -23.42
C GLU A 63 -3.45 3.20 -23.56
N TYR A 64 -3.61 2.32 -22.59
CA TYR A 64 -4.72 1.38 -22.57
C TYR A 64 -6.10 2.08 -22.59
N VAL A 65 -6.25 3.23 -21.98
CA VAL A 65 -7.51 4.02 -22.04
C VAL A 65 -7.80 4.46 -23.48
N ASP A 66 -6.78 4.90 -24.23
CA ASP A 66 -6.93 5.29 -25.63
C ASP A 66 -7.25 4.09 -26.53
N ASP A 67 -6.55 2.99 -26.35
CA ASP A 67 -6.76 1.74 -27.10
C ASP A 67 -8.15 1.16 -26.86
N TYR A 68 -8.58 1.14 -25.60
CA TYR A 68 -9.91 0.66 -25.25
C TYR A 68 -11.01 1.55 -25.84
N TYR A 69 -10.81 2.88 -25.81
CA TYR A 69 -11.74 3.79 -26.46
C TYR A 69 -11.80 3.58 -27.96
N ALA A 70 -10.66 3.41 -28.64
CA ALA A 70 -10.60 3.13 -30.06
C ALA A 70 -11.33 1.84 -30.41
N TYR A 71 -11.14 0.78 -29.62
CA TYR A 71 -11.85 -0.49 -29.75
C TYR A 71 -13.36 -0.35 -29.56
N ALA A 72 -13.81 0.41 -28.57
CA ALA A 72 -15.23 0.57 -28.24
C ALA A 72 -15.96 1.59 -29.14
N LYS A 73 -15.25 2.49 -29.81
CA LYS A 73 -15.78 3.62 -30.59
C LYS A 73 -16.84 3.21 -31.63
N PRO A 74 -16.70 2.12 -32.41
CA PRO A 74 -17.77 1.69 -33.33
C PRO A 74 -19.08 1.35 -32.63
N SER A 75 -19.02 0.69 -31.50
CA SER A 75 -20.20 0.33 -30.70
C SER A 75 -20.85 1.55 -30.06
N ILE A 76 -20.05 2.49 -29.59
CA ILE A 76 -20.52 3.79 -29.05
C ILE A 76 -21.28 4.57 -30.13
N LEU A 77 -20.72 4.68 -31.33
CA LEU A 77 -21.36 5.38 -32.45
C LEU A 77 -22.65 4.71 -32.88
N HIS A 78 -22.69 3.38 -32.92
CA HIS A 78 -23.92 2.65 -33.23
C HIS A 78 -25.00 2.88 -32.17
N ASN A 79 -24.63 2.86 -30.90
CA ASN A 79 -25.54 3.16 -29.79
C ASN A 79 -26.09 4.58 -29.88
N ALA A 80 -25.24 5.57 -30.15
CA ALA A 80 -25.62 6.97 -30.30
C ALA A 80 -26.61 7.16 -31.44
N GLN A 81 -26.41 6.49 -32.58
CA GLN A 81 -27.35 6.53 -33.71
C GLN A 81 -28.71 5.94 -33.35
N LYS A 82 -28.71 4.81 -32.64
CA LYS A 82 -29.95 4.10 -32.29
C LYS A 82 -30.80 4.83 -31.27
N TRP A 83 -30.19 5.47 -30.31
CA TRP A 83 -30.86 6.08 -29.15
C TRP A 83 -30.88 7.59 -29.19
N SER A 84 -30.42 8.21 -30.30
CA SER A 84 -30.26 9.67 -30.43
C SER A 84 -29.41 10.29 -29.29
N ASP A 85 -28.50 9.49 -28.76
CA ASP A 85 -27.59 9.88 -27.69
C ASP A 85 -26.37 10.54 -28.32
N GLY A 86 -26.38 11.86 -28.40
CA GLY A 86 -25.34 12.68 -29.02
C GLY A 86 -24.05 12.76 -28.16
N ASN A 87 -23.80 11.80 -27.28
CA ASN A 87 -22.66 11.85 -26.37
C ASN A 87 -21.33 11.77 -27.12
N ASN A 88 -20.59 12.84 -27.02
CA ASN A 88 -19.18 12.87 -27.38
C ASN A 88 -18.34 12.36 -26.19
N TYR A 89 -17.77 11.15 -26.32
CA TYR A 89 -16.99 10.49 -25.26
C TYR A 89 -15.52 10.94 -25.21
N GLU A 90 -15.03 11.61 -26.25
CA GLU A 90 -13.64 12.09 -26.31
C GLU A 90 -13.25 12.99 -25.12
N PRO A 91 -14.07 13.96 -24.70
CA PRO A 91 -13.77 14.75 -23.49
C PRO A 91 -13.79 13.93 -22.21
N ILE A 92 -14.56 12.83 -22.16
CA ILE A 92 -14.59 11.94 -21.00
C ILE A 92 -13.29 11.13 -20.93
N VAL A 93 -12.81 10.63 -22.07
CA VAL A 93 -11.54 9.92 -22.18
C VAL A 93 -10.37 10.82 -21.74
N GLU A 94 -10.29 12.04 -22.28
CA GLU A 94 -9.25 12.98 -21.89
C GLU A 94 -9.31 13.34 -20.40
N ARG A 95 -10.51 13.56 -19.86
CA ARG A 95 -10.70 13.79 -18.42
C ARG A 95 -10.27 12.60 -17.58
N THR A 96 -10.49 11.37 -18.05
CA THR A 96 -10.06 10.16 -17.35
C THR A 96 -8.54 10.06 -17.30
N LYS A 97 -7.86 10.34 -18.41
CA LYS A 97 -6.38 10.36 -18.46
C LYS A 97 -5.80 11.46 -17.57
N ASP A 98 -6.37 12.67 -17.60
CA ASP A 98 -5.98 13.76 -16.70
C ASP A 98 -6.19 13.36 -15.23
N TRP A 99 -7.33 12.74 -14.93
CA TRP A 99 -7.61 12.24 -13.57
C TRP A 99 -6.58 11.23 -13.10
N LEU A 100 -6.17 10.28 -13.95
CA LEU A 100 -5.16 9.27 -13.60
C LEU A 100 -3.81 9.92 -13.27
N ARG A 101 -3.34 10.89 -14.10
CA ARG A 101 -2.09 11.61 -13.84
C ARG A 101 -2.13 12.40 -12.54
N ARG A 102 -3.17 13.19 -12.34
CA ARG A 102 -3.35 13.99 -11.12
C ARG A 102 -3.51 13.12 -9.89
N ARG A 103 -4.19 11.97 -10.02
CA ARG A 103 -4.32 11.00 -8.94
C ARG A 103 -2.98 10.40 -8.55
N ALA A 104 -2.15 10.07 -9.53
CA ALA A 104 -0.81 9.54 -9.29
C ALA A 104 0.04 10.56 -8.52
N GLU A 105 0.08 11.80 -8.98
CA GLU A 105 0.82 12.90 -8.34
C GLU A 105 0.34 13.16 -6.91
N TYR A 106 -0.98 13.27 -6.71
CA TYR A 106 -1.55 13.48 -5.39
C TYR A 106 -1.24 12.33 -4.43
N SER A 107 -1.30 11.09 -4.90
CA SER A 107 -1.00 9.93 -4.07
C SER A 107 0.46 9.89 -3.63
N PHE A 108 1.40 10.37 -4.44
CA PHE A 108 2.78 10.59 -4.01
C PHE A 108 2.88 11.63 -2.88
N GLY A 109 2.09 12.69 -2.94
CA GLY A 109 2.10 13.73 -1.90
C GLY A 109 1.58 13.27 -0.53
N ILE A 110 0.66 12.29 -0.52
CA ILE A 110 0.11 11.73 0.73
C ILE A 110 0.86 10.50 1.26
N LEU A 111 1.58 9.81 0.38
CA LEU A 111 2.53 8.78 0.78
C LEU A 111 3.82 9.49 1.17
N THR A 112 4.17 9.46 2.44
CA THR A 112 5.42 10.07 2.88
C THR A 112 6.58 9.53 2.05
N PRO A 113 7.40 10.38 1.44
CA PRO A 113 8.56 9.92 0.69
C PRO A 113 9.51 9.17 1.63
N TYR A 114 9.83 7.94 1.26
CA TYR A 114 10.82 7.14 1.97
C TYR A 114 12.08 7.05 1.15
N ASP A 115 13.20 7.21 1.82
CA ASP A 115 14.49 6.78 1.28
C ASP A 115 14.51 5.23 1.33
N LEU A 116 14.23 4.63 0.17
CA LEU A 116 14.17 3.17 0.05
C LEU A 116 15.56 2.52 0.12
N ASP A 117 16.62 3.31 -0.08
CA ASP A 117 18.00 2.85 -0.04
C ASP A 117 18.54 2.79 1.41
N THR A 118 17.97 3.59 2.31
CA THR A 118 18.31 3.50 3.73
C THR A 118 17.60 2.31 4.37
N PRO A 119 18.29 1.33 4.90
CA PRO A 119 17.69 0.22 5.64
C PRO A 119 16.83 0.75 6.79
N LEU A 120 15.76 0.01 7.12
CA LEU A 120 15.05 0.29 8.38
C LEU A 120 16.03 0.18 9.54
N PRO A 121 15.92 1.05 10.58
CA PRO A 121 16.76 0.94 11.75
C PRO A 121 16.61 -0.48 12.32
N ILE A 122 17.76 -1.14 12.54
CA ILE A 122 17.78 -2.44 13.17
C ILE A 122 17.31 -2.25 14.62
N THR A 123 16.20 -2.86 14.95
CA THR A 123 15.66 -2.87 16.31
C THR A 123 15.80 -4.28 16.85
N VAL A 124 16.84 -4.52 17.62
CA VAL A 124 17.10 -5.83 18.22
C VAL A 124 15.85 -6.34 18.93
N GLY A 125 15.39 -7.50 18.54
CA GLY A 125 14.14 -8.10 19.02
C GLY A 125 12.92 -7.98 18.10
N ASP A 126 12.98 -7.13 17.06
CA ASP A 126 11.93 -7.06 16.00
C ASP A 126 12.26 -8.08 14.91
N VAL A 127 12.03 -9.34 15.21
CA VAL A 127 12.46 -10.49 14.41
C VAL A 127 11.70 -10.63 13.10
N ASN A 128 10.44 -10.20 13.08
CA ASN A 128 9.59 -10.24 11.90
C ASN A 128 9.63 -8.93 11.09
N MET A 129 10.40 -7.95 11.56
CA MET A 129 10.58 -6.63 10.93
C MET A 129 9.28 -5.84 10.73
N ASP A 130 8.32 -5.96 11.65
CA ASP A 130 7.08 -5.21 11.60
C ASP A 130 7.15 -3.83 12.29
N GLY A 131 8.28 -3.52 12.93
CA GLY A 131 8.56 -2.27 13.63
C GLY A 131 8.19 -2.31 15.12
N TYR A 132 7.77 -3.46 15.64
CA TYR A 132 7.39 -3.63 17.04
C TYR A 132 8.00 -4.89 17.61
N ILE A 133 8.47 -4.82 18.86
CA ILE A 133 8.90 -6.00 19.59
C ILE A 133 7.68 -6.56 20.33
N THR A 134 7.17 -7.71 19.89
CA THR A 134 5.92 -8.29 20.40
C THR A 134 6.03 -9.81 20.63
N VAL A 135 4.94 -10.43 21.02
CA VAL A 135 4.84 -11.90 21.08
C VAL A 135 5.00 -12.55 19.70
N ALA A 136 4.70 -11.81 18.60
CA ALA A 136 4.90 -12.34 17.25
C ALA A 136 6.37 -12.65 16.96
N ASP A 137 7.29 -11.82 17.45
CA ASP A 137 8.73 -12.02 17.32
C ASP A 137 9.20 -13.24 18.10
N MET A 138 8.67 -13.44 19.29
CA MET A 138 8.93 -14.66 20.07
C MET A 138 8.49 -15.92 19.30
N VAL A 139 7.33 -15.87 18.61
CA VAL A 139 6.85 -16.98 17.76
C VAL A 139 7.81 -17.23 16.60
N CYS A 140 8.35 -16.17 15.99
CA CYS A 140 9.35 -16.30 14.93
C CYS A 140 10.62 -17.00 15.43
N VAL A 141 11.14 -16.58 16.60
CA VAL A 141 12.30 -17.27 17.21
C VAL A 141 11.99 -18.72 17.56
N VAL A 142 10.83 -19.02 18.15
CA VAL A 142 10.42 -20.40 18.44
C VAL A 142 10.32 -21.24 17.17
N ASN A 143 9.73 -20.72 16.10
CA ASN A 143 9.64 -21.44 14.83
C ASN A 143 11.02 -21.71 14.24
N HIS A 144 11.94 -20.74 14.31
CA HIS A 144 13.33 -20.93 13.90
C HIS A 144 14.02 -22.06 14.69
N LEU A 145 13.92 -22.03 16.01
CA LEU A 145 14.51 -23.07 16.88
C LEU A 145 13.92 -24.46 16.64
N LEU A 146 12.64 -24.54 16.25
CA LEU A 146 11.96 -25.77 15.89
C LEU A 146 12.14 -26.18 14.43
N GLN A 147 12.97 -25.45 13.64
CA GLN A 147 13.21 -25.67 12.21
C GLN A 147 11.90 -25.68 11.39
N ARG A 148 10.94 -24.83 11.76
CA ARG A 148 9.72 -24.59 11.02
C ARG A 148 9.91 -23.45 10.03
N GLU A 149 9.13 -23.44 8.97
CA GLU A 149 9.14 -22.33 8.01
C GLU A 149 8.70 -21.03 8.70
N ASN A 150 9.48 -19.97 8.47
CA ASN A 150 9.16 -18.59 8.80
C ASN A 150 9.12 -17.80 7.49
N GLU A 151 8.02 -17.13 7.20
CA GLU A 151 7.91 -16.27 6.03
C GLU A 151 8.76 -14.99 6.17
N THR A 152 8.89 -14.52 7.41
CA THR A 152 9.69 -13.34 7.77
C THR A 152 10.52 -13.69 9.00
N PHE A 153 11.85 -13.67 8.89
CA PHE A 153 12.76 -13.90 9.99
C PHE A 153 14.09 -13.20 9.73
N ASP A 154 14.46 -12.29 10.60
CA ASP A 154 15.77 -11.64 10.55
C ASP A 154 16.67 -12.20 11.66
N PHE A 155 17.81 -12.78 11.25
CA PHE A 155 18.76 -13.41 12.16
C PHE A 155 19.42 -12.40 13.10
N GLN A 156 19.77 -11.20 12.58
CA GLN A 156 20.48 -10.20 13.38
C GLN A 156 19.58 -9.60 14.47
N GLN A 157 18.29 -9.53 14.21
CA GLN A 157 17.32 -9.04 15.19
C GLN A 157 16.91 -10.11 16.18
N ALA A 158 17.02 -11.38 15.79
CA ALA A 158 16.74 -12.53 16.65
C ALA A 158 17.90 -12.84 17.64
N ASP A 159 19.13 -12.52 17.27
CA ASP A 159 20.31 -12.61 18.14
C ASP A 159 20.34 -11.42 19.11
N VAL A 160 19.55 -11.54 20.19
CA VAL A 160 19.33 -10.46 21.14
C VAL A 160 20.52 -10.26 22.08
N ASP A 161 21.33 -11.28 22.28
CA ASP A 161 22.52 -11.23 23.13
C ASP A 161 23.84 -11.01 22.38
N ASP A 162 23.76 -10.85 21.03
CA ASP A 162 24.86 -10.52 20.11
C ASP A 162 26.01 -11.56 20.19
N ASN A 163 25.64 -12.85 20.33
CA ASN A 163 26.62 -13.95 20.40
C ASN A 163 26.84 -14.66 19.06
N ALA A 164 26.19 -14.18 17.99
CA ALA A 164 26.21 -14.70 16.62
C ALA A 164 25.53 -16.08 16.47
N ASP A 165 24.64 -16.45 17.39
CA ASP A 165 23.80 -17.65 17.31
C ASP A 165 22.40 -17.35 17.86
N VAL A 166 21.37 -17.95 17.29
CA VAL A 166 19.98 -17.77 17.78
C VAL A 166 19.59 -18.99 18.59
N THR A 167 19.42 -18.78 19.88
CA THR A 167 19.20 -19.84 20.87
C THR A 167 17.98 -19.56 21.77
N ILE A 168 17.75 -20.44 22.73
CA ILE A 168 16.72 -20.22 23.74
C ILE A 168 17.02 -19.02 24.65
N ASN A 169 18.29 -18.61 24.76
CA ASN A 169 18.70 -17.46 25.56
C ASN A 169 18.14 -16.17 24.93
N ASP A 170 18.19 -16.06 23.59
CA ASP A 170 17.64 -14.93 22.86
C ASP A 170 16.13 -14.84 23.05
N LEU A 171 15.44 -15.99 23.03
CA LEU A 171 14.01 -16.02 23.35
C LEU A 171 13.73 -15.51 24.77
N VAL A 172 14.54 -15.85 25.75
CA VAL A 172 14.39 -15.36 27.14
C VAL A 172 14.66 -13.87 27.23
N HIS A 173 15.68 -13.36 26.53
CA HIS A 173 15.93 -11.91 26.43
C HIS A 173 14.78 -11.19 25.74
N LEU A 174 14.26 -11.74 24.66
CA LEU A 174 13.12 -11.18 23.94
C LEU A 174 11.85 -11.13 24.81
N VAL A 175 11.58 -12.17 25.61
CA VAL A 175 10.50 -12.16 26.62
C VAL A 175 10.69 -10.96 27.56
N SER A 176 11.92 -10.74 28.03
CA SER A 176 12.21 -9.62 28.92
C SER A 176 12.00 -8.27 28.26
N LEU A 177 12.32 -8.12 26.98
CA LEU A 177 12.05 -6.89 26.21
C LEU A 177 10.55 -6.63 26.08
N VAL A 178 9.76 -7.64 25.77
CA VAL A 178 8.29 -7.51 25.62
C VAL A 178 7.62 -7.19 26.96
N MET A 179 8.09 -7.77 28.06
CA MET A 179 7.50 -7.57 29.40
C MET A 179 7.83 -6.20 30.03
N ASN A 180 8.83 -5.49 29.52
CA ASN A 180 9.30 -4.23 30.07
C ASN A 180 8.87 -3.00 29.22
N GLN A 181 8.02 -3.19 28.23
CA GLN A 181 7.35 -2.11 27.48
C GLN A 181 6.09 -1.69 28.22
#